data_410321e7f187cb6c66dedc6b25f8343f
#
_entry.id   410321e7f187cb6c66dedc6b25f8343f
#
_cell.length_a   1.000
_cell.length_b   1.000
_cell.length_c   1.000
_cell.angle_alpha   90.00
_cell.angle_beta   90.00
_cell.angle_gamma   90.00
#
_symmetry.space_group_name_H-M   'P 1'
#
loop_
_entity.id
_entity.type
_entity.pdbx_description
1 polymer ?
#
loop_
_entity_poly.entity_id
_entity_poly.type
_entity_poly.pdbx_seq_one_letter_code
_entity_poly.pdbx_strand_id
1 'polypeptide(L)'
;MYKIRKASAHDFGVLTEIWLAASIKAHHFIPADYWQSNSSRMQDNYLPMSEVYLAEDIHNIYGFIALLDHTVAAIFVSPEYQAKGIGRQLIQYAQQIRNRLQLNVYQDNKNSVKFYQAHGFRILNESLDTATDSKEYIMVWEKS
;
A
#
# COMPACT_ATOMS: atom_id res chain seq x y z
N MET A 1 -0.71 20.74 4.19
CA MET A 1 -1.86 19.81 4.14
C MET A 1 -1.81 19.03 2.84
N TYR A 2 -2.08 17.76 2.92
CA TYR A 2 -2.02 16.86 1.78
C TYR A 2 -3.39 16.75 1.12
N LYS A 3 -3.38 16.71 -0.21
CA LYS A 3 -4.58 16.53 -1.02
C LYS A 3 -4.56 15.13 -1.61
N ILE A 4 -5.70 14.44 -1.58
CA ILE A 4 -5.85 13.14 -2.22
C ILE A 4 -6.56 13.32 -3.55
N ARG A 5 -5.98 12.77 -4.61
CA ARG A 5 -6.59 12.78 -5.94
C ARG A 5 -6.35 11.46 -6.65
N LYS A 6 -7.15 11.20 -7.67
CA LYS A 6 -6.95 10.03 -8.52
C LYS A 6 -5.66 10.19 -9.33
N ALA A 7 -4.87 9.13 -9.38
CA ALA A 7 -3.63 9.12 -10.16
C ALA A 7 -3.92 8.97 -11.65
N SER A 8 -3.03 9.51 -12.47
CA SER A 8 -3.04 9.32 -13.92
C SER A 8 -1.78 8.56 -14.34
N ALA A 9 -1.72 8.17 -15.63
CA ALA A 9 -0.63 7.34 -16.12
C ALA A 9 0.75 7.97 -15.91
N HIS A 10 0.89 9.29 -16.01
CA HIS A 10 2.21 9.91 -15.79
C HIS A 10 2.62 10.03 -14.33
N ASP A 11 1.76 9.68 -13.40
CA ASP A 11 2.14 9.59 -11.99
C ASP A 11 2.80 8.25 -11.66
N PHE A 12 2.62 7.22 -12.48
CA PHE A 12 2.99 5.84 -12.15
C PHE A 12 4.49 5.66 -11.95
N GLY A 13 5.33 6.40 -12.65
CA GLY A 13 6.78 6.34 -12.45
C GLY A 13 7.18 6.74 -11.03
N VAL A 14 6.66 7.87 -10.56
CA VAL A 14 6.91 8.37 -9.20
C VAL A 14 6.33 7.40 -8.15
N LEU A 15 5.14 6.88 -8.39
CA LEU A 15 4.51 5.95 -7.45
C LEU A 15 5.30 4.64 -7.36
N THR A 16 5.86 4.17 -8.46
CA THR A 16 6.72 2.98 -8.47
C THR A 16 7.98 3.22 -7.65
N GLU A 17 8.59 4.40 -7.73
CA GLU A 17 9.75 4.75 -6.91
C GLU A 17 9.40 4.77 -5.42
N ILE A 18 8.25 5.30 -5.05
CA ILE A 18 7.77 5.29 -3.66
C ILE A 18 7.56 3.85 -3.18
N TRP A 19 6.90 3.03 -4.00
CA TRP A 19 6.67 1.62 -3.70
C TRP A 19 7.99 0.89 -3.46
N LEU A 20 8.98 1.09 -4.34
CA LEU A 20 10.27 0.40 -4.25
C LEU A 20 11.01 0.80 -2.97
N ALA A 21 11.14 2.10 -2.70
CA ALA A 21 11.86 2.59 -1.53
C ALA A 21 11.18 2.15 -0.22
N ALA A 22 9.84 2.25 -0.16
CA ALA A 22 9.09 1.87 1.02
C ALA A 22 9.11 0.36 1.25
N SER A 23 9.06 -0.45 0.18
CA SER A 23 9.09 -1.91 0.28
C SER A 23 10.45 -2.40 0.78
N ILE A 24 11.53 -1.84 0.27
CA ILE A 24 12.88 -2.19 0.71
C ILE A 24 13.04 -1.87 2.20
N LYS A 25 12.57 -0.71 2.63
CA LYS A 25 12.66 -0.29 4.03
C LYS A 25 11.81 -1.15 4.96
N ALA A 26 10.55 -1.43 4.57
CA ALA A 26 9.59 -2.13 5.43
C ALA A 26 9.83 -3.65 5.49
N HIS A 27 10.42 -4.22 4.45
CA HIS A 27 10.53 -5.67 4.30
C HIS A 27 11.99 -6.11 4.28
N HIS A 28 12.75 -5.77 5.34
CA HIS A 28 14.16 -6.10 5.45
C HIS A 28 14.43 -7.62 5.41
N PHE A 29 13.41 -8.43 5.68
CA PHE A 29 13.46 -9.90 5.63
C PHE A 29 13.37 -10.43 4.19
N ILE A 30 13.17 -9.56 3.20
CA ILE A 30 13.10 -9.92 1.78
C ILE A 30 14.23 -9.17 1.07
N PRO A 31 15.06 -9.84 0.23
CA PRO A 31 16.15 -9.17 -0.48
C PRO A 31 15.65 -8.01 -1.35
N ALA A 32 16.42 -6.93 -1.38
CA ALA A 32 16.09 -5.75 -2.19
C ALA A 32 15.94 -6.09 -3.68
N ASP A 33 16.71 -7.06 -4.18
CA ASP A 33 16.65 -7.53 -5.56
C ASP A 33 15.25 -7.96 -5.99
N TYR A 34 14.49 -8.57 -5.08
CA TYR A 34 13.12 -8.98 -5.35
C TYR A 34 12.25 -7.79 -5.74
N TRP A 35 12.35 -6.71 -4.95
CA TRP A 35 11.56 -5.50 -5.21
C TRP A 35 12.03 -4.81 -6.48
N GLN A 36 13.33 -4.68 -6.66
CA GLN A 36 13.91 -4.04 -7.84
C GLN A 36 13.53 -4.78 -9.13
N SER A 37 13.54 -6.10 -9.11
CA SER A 37 13.18 -6.91 -10.29
C SER A 37 11.69 -6.86 -10.63
N ASN A 38 10.84 -6.42 -9.69
CA ASN A 38 9.41 -6.32 -9.91
C ASN A 38 8.93 -4.88 -10.22
N SER A 39 9.83 -3.90 -10.28
CA SER A 39 9.44 -2.50 -10.46
C SER A 39 8.75 -2.25 -11.80
N SER A 40 9.18 -2.90 -12.89
CA SER A 40 8.52 -2.77 -14.20
C SER A 40 7.08 -3.31 -14.16
N ARG A 41 6.86 -4.43 -13.48
CA ARG A 41 5.51 -4.99 -13.33
C ARG A 41 4.62 -4.06 -12.53
N MET A 42 5.15 -3.43 -11.48
CA MET A 42 4.39 -2.48 -10.68
C MET A 42 3.93 -1.31 -11.53
N GLN A 43 4.84 -0.71 -12.31
CA GLN A 43 4.54 0.45 -13.12
C GLN A 43 3.65 0.12 -14.33
N ASP A 44 3.94 -0.97 -15.02
CA ASP A 44 3.33 -1.26 -16.32
C ASP A 44 2.07 -2.12 -16.23
N ASN A 45 1.93 -2.91 -15.15
CA ASN A 45 0.84 -3.86 -15.02
C ASN A 45 -0.04 -3.56 -13.81
N TYR A 46 0.51 -3.53 -12.59
CA TYR A 46 -0.29 -3.46 -11.37
C TYR A 46 -0.95 -2.10 -11.17
N LEU A 47 -0.22 -1.02 -11.35
CA LEU A 47 -0.80 0.32 -11.21
C LEU A 47 -1.87 0.59 -12.27
N PRO A 48 -1.63 0.30 -13.58
CA PRO A 48 -2.68 0.51 -14.59
C PRO A 48 -3.95 -0.31 -14.37
N MET A 49 -3.84 -1.52 -13.76
CA MET A 49 -4.99 -2.38 -13.47
C MET A 49 -5.81 -1.90 -12.28
N SER A 50 -5.25 -1.06 -11.45
CA SER A 50 -5.84 -0.67 -10.17
C SER A 50 -6.50 0.70 -10.24
N GLU A 51 -7.39 0.96 -9.28
CA GLU A 51 -7.92 2.28 -9.02
C GLU A 51 -6.98 2.94 -8.00
N VAL A 52 -6.23 3.96 -8.43
CA VAL A 52 -5.10 4.50 -7.65
C VAL A 52 -5.39 5.93 -7.23
N TYR A 53 -5.19 6.21 -5.95
CA TYR A 53 -5.28 7.55 -5.37
C TYR A 53 -3.95 7.89 -4.70
N LEU A 54 -3.53 9.14 -4.87
CA LEU A 54 -2.26 9.60 -4.31
C LEU A 54 -2.47 10.80 -3.38
N ALA A 55 -1.52 10.98 -2.48
CA ALA A 55 -1.48 12.11 -1.57
C ALA A 55 -0.34 13.03 -1.99
N GLU A 56 -0.66 14.30 -2.19
CA GLU A 56 0.31 15.29 -2.66
C GLU A 56 0.09 16.65 -1.98
N ASP A 57 1.08 17.51 -2.10
CA ASP A 57 0.92 18.95 -1.89
C ASP A 57 1.47 19.68 -3.12
N ILE A 58 1.70 20.98 -3.02
CA ILE A 58 2.18 21.78 -4.17
C ILE A 58 3.62 21.42 -4.57
N HIS A 59 4.35 20.68 -3.75
CA HIS A 59 5.76 20.37 -3.99
C HIS A 59 5.98 18.94 -4.47
N ASN A 60 5.29 17.95 -3.90
CA ASN A 60 5.61 16.55 -4.11
C ASN A 60 4.40 15.64 -3.97
N ILE A 61 4.57 14.41 -4.50
CA ILE A 61 3.71 13.26 -4.22
C ILE A 61 4.38 12.46 -3.10
N TYR A 62 3.63 12.12 -2.05
CA TYR A 62 4.19 11.52 -0.83
C TYR A 62 3.78 10.07 -0.59
N GLY A 63 2.70 9.63 -1.21
CA GLY A 63 2.23 8.27 -1.03
C GLY A 63 1.03 7.97 -1.92
N PHE A 64 0.59 6.72 -1.90
CA PHE A 64 -0.56 6.29 -2.70
C PHE A 64 -1.22 5.06 -2.12
N ILE A 65 -2.46 4.82 -2.55
CA ILE A 65 -3.20 3.59 -2.31
C ILE A 65 -3.76 3.09 -3.64
N ALA A 66 -3.63 1.80 -3.89
CA ALA A 66 -4.16 1.16 -5.09
C ALA A 66 -5.23 0.15 -4.67
N LEU A 67 -6.41 0.27 -5.24
CA LEU A 67 -7.55 -0.59 -4.96
C LEU A 67 -7.88 -1.43 -6.18
N LEU A 68 -8.16 -2.70 -5.95
CA LEU A 68 -8.66 -3.62 -6.97
C LEU A 68 -9.93 -4.23 -6.39
N ASP A 69 -11.09 -3.76 -6.85
CA ASP A 69 -12.39 -4.07 -6.25
C ASP A 69 -12.38 -3.73 -4.75
N HIS A 70 -12.53 -4.72 -3.88
CA HIS A 70 -12.52 -4.55 -2.42
C HIS A 70 -11.13 -4.81 -1.80
N THR A 71 -10.13 -5.06 -2.64
CA THR A 71 -8.78 -5.36 -2.16
C THR A 71 -7.91 -4.11 -2.16
N VAL A 72 -7.24 -3.85 -1.04
CA VAL A 72 -6.13 -2.90 -0.99
C VAL A 72 -4.93 -3.63 -1.57
N ALA A 73 -4.65 -3.40 -2.85
CA ALA A 73 -3.54 -4.05 -3.54
C ALA A 73 -2.20 -3.46 -3.12
N ALA A 74 -2.18 -2.17 -2.78
CA ALA A 74 -0.97 -1.49 -2.31
C ALA A 74 -1.34 -0.25 -1.52
N ILE A 75 -0.57 0.06 -0.48
CA ILE A 75 -0.60 1.35 0.20
C ILE A 75 0.82 1.63 0.69
N PHE A 76 1.40 2.73 0.21
CA PHE A 76 2.79 3.06 0.49
C PHE A 76 2.98 4.56 0.66
N VAL A 77 3.84 4.93 1.60
CA VAL A 77 4.24 6.31 1.85
C VAL A 77 5.76 6.37 1.70
N SER A 78 6.24 7.41 1.03
CA SER A 78 7.68 7.64 0.88
C SER A 78 8.35 7.58 2.26
N PRO A 79 9.46 6.85 2.41
CA PRO A 79 10.09 6.64 3.72
C PRO A 79 10.39 7.91 4.50
N GLU A 80 10.75 8.99 3.81
CA GLU A 80 11.08 10.27 4.45
C GLU A 80 9.86 10.97 5.04
N TYR A 81 8.66 10.56 4.64
CA TYR A 81 7.40 11.21 5.03
C TYR A 81 6.47 10.31 5.81
N GLN A 82 6.95 9.18 6.28
CA GLN A 82 6.18 8.27 7.13
C GLN A 82 5.96 8.88 8.52
N ALA A 83 4.96 8.36 9.24
CA ALA A 83 4.58 8.84 10.58
C ALA A 83 4.07 10.29 10.61
N LYS A 84 3.57 10.80 9.49
CA LYS A 84 3.01 12.16 9.37
C LYS A 84 1.51 12.16 9.06
N GLY A 85 0.86 11.00 9.16
CA GLY A 85 -0.58 10.88 8.93
C GLY A 85 -1.00 10.67 7.48
N ILE A 86 -0.06 10.53 6.56
CA ILE A 86 -0.37 10.32 5.13
C ILE A 86 -1.02 8.96 4.91
N GLY A 87 -0.45 7.90 5.49
CA GLY A 87 -1.03 6.56 5.40
C GLY A 87 -2.44 6.51 5.96
N ARG A 88 -2.67 7.19 7.09
CA ARG A 88 -4.00 7.30 7.69
C ARG A 88 -4.99 7.97 6.74
N GLN A 89 -4.60 9.07 6.11
CA GLN A 89 -5.47 9.75 5.16
C GLN A 89 -5.82 8.86 3.97
N LEU A 90 -4.85 8.10 3.46
CA LEU A 90 -5.08 7.20 2.34
C LEU A 90 -6.02 6.05 2.70
N ILE A 91 -5.82 5.39 3.85
CA ILE A 91 -6.70 4.29 4.24
C ILE A 91 -8.10 4.79 4.58
N GLN A 92 -8.21 5.94 5.23
CA GLN A 92 -9.50 6.54 5.54
C GLN A 92 -10.25 6.93 4.28
N TYR A 93 -9.55 7.42 3.25
CA TYR A 93 -10.15 7.71 1.95
C TYR A 93 -10.76 6.45 1.34
N ALA A 94 -10.02 5.35 1.35
CA ALA A 94 -10.52 4.07 0.85
C ALA A 94 -11.75 3.61 1.64
N GLN A 95 -11.75 3.80 2.96
CA GLN A 95 -12.87 3.44 3.83
C GLN A 95 -14.11 4.31 3.58
N GLN A 96 -13.95 5.50 3.01
CA GLN A 96 -15.07 6.35 2.61
C GLN A 96 -15.73 5.89 1.31
N ILE A 97 -14.94 5.31 0.40
CA ILE A 97 -15.43 4.95 -0.93
C ILE A 97 -15.70 3.45 -1.09
N ARG A 98 -15.50 2.66 -0.04
CA ARG A 98 -15.79 1.22 -0.02
C ARG A 98 -16.52 0.86 1.26
N ASN A 99 -17.36 -0.16 1.20
CA ASN A 99 -18.08 -0.70 2.36
C ASN A 99 -17.29 -1.80 3.06
N ARG A 100 -16.34 -2.38 2.37
CA ARG A 100 -15.44 -3.38 2.94
C ARG A 100 -14.11 -3.33 2.20
N LEU A 101 -13.05 -3.73 2.89
CA LEU A 101 -11.70 -3.82 2.31
C LEU A 101 -11.03 -5.08 2.82
N GLN A 102 -10.22 -5.67 1.97
CA GLN A 102 -9.40 -6.83 2.30
C GLN A 102 -7.97 -6.56 1.84
N LEU A 103 -7.00 -7.09 2.56
CA LEU A 103 -5.59 -6.96 2.17
C LEU A 103 -4.79 -8.15 2.68
N ASN A 104 -3.62 -8.33 2.07
CA ASN A 104 -2.60 -9.22 2.56
C ASN A 104 -1.43 -8.39 3.10
N VAL A 105 -0.86 -8.81 4.21
CA VAL A 105 0.28 -8.13 4.82
C VAL A 105 1.23 -9.17 5.39
N TYR A 106 2.53 -8.99 5.20
CA TYR A 106 3.51 -9.90 5.76
C TYR A 106 3.45 -9.85 7.29
N GLN A 107 3.47 -11.03 7.93
CA GLN A 107 3.41 -11.12 9.39
C GLN A 107 4.60 -10.43 10.05
N ASP A 108 5.76 -10.45 9.40
CA ASP A 108 6.96 -9.81 9.90
C ASP A 108 6.94 -8.29 9.78
N ASN A 109 6.02 -7.73 9.01
CA ASN A 109 5.80 -6.29 8.94
C ASN A 109 4.85 -5.87 10.06
N LYS A 110 5.36 -5.93 11.29
CA LYS A 110 4.55 -5.71 12.50
C LYS A 110 3.96 -4.30 12.58
N ASN A 111 4.68 -3.32 12.08
CA ASN A 111 4.20 -1.93 12.08
C ASN A 111 2.97 -1.77 11.20
N SER A 112 2.97 -2.40 10.03
CA SER A 112 1.82 -2.36 9.13
C SER A 112 0.62 -3.11 9.70
N VAL A 113 0.86 -4.28 10.33
CA VAL A 113 -0.21 -5.03 10.98
C VAL A 113 -0.89 -4.17 12.05
N LYS A 114 -0.11 -3.51 12.91
CA LYS A 114 -0.64 -2.61 13.92
C LYS A 114 -1.39 -1.41 13.32
N PHE A 115 -0.86 -0.87 12.23
CA PHE A 115 -1.51 0.24 11.52
C PHE A 115 -2.89 -0.17 11.03
N TYR A 116 -3.02 -1.33 10.39
CA TYR A 116 -4.32 -1.79 9.91
C TYR A 116 -5.28 -2.10 11.07
N GLN A 117 -4.78 -2.70 12.14
CA GLN A 117 -5.61 -2.96 13.33
C GLN A 117 -6.14 -1.66 13.94
N ALA A 118 -5.31 -0.61 13.96
CA ALA A 118 -5.71 0.71 14.46
C ALA A 118 -6.82 1.34 13.60
N HIS A 119 -6.94 0.92 12.34
CA HIS A 119 -7.97 1.40 11.41
C HIS A 119 -9.15 0.43 11.25
N GLY A 120 -9.30 -0.50 12.19
CA GLY A 120 -10.47 -1.37 12.24
C GLY A 120 -10.36 -2.66 11.46
N PHE A 121 -9.20 -2.96 10.89
CA PHE A 121 -8.97 -4.24 10.24
C PHE A 121 -8.73 -5.32 11.27
N ARG A 122 -9.23 -6.52 10.99
CA ARG A 122 -9.00 -7.71 11.82
C ARG A 122 -8.36 -8.81 11.00
N ILE A 123 -7.59 -9.65 11.65
CA ILE A 123 -6.98 -10.82 10.99
C ILE A 123 -8.09 -11.85 10.74
N LEU A 124 -8.28 -12.20 9.47
CA LEU A 124 -9.23 -13.21 9.05
C LEU A 124 -8.57 -14.59 8.96
N ASN A 125 -7.37 -14.63 8.37
CA ASN A 125 -6.69 -15.89 8.06
C ASN A 125 -5.21 -15.63 7.85
N GLU A 126 -4.46 -16.72 7.67
CA GLU A 126 -3.04 -16.68 7.34
C GLU A 126 -2.85 -17.30 5.95
N SER A 127 -1.80 -16.84 5.26
CA SER A 127 -1.42 -17.38 3.96
C SER A 127 0.09 -17.35 3.81
N LEU A 128 0.59 -17.92 2.72
CA LEU A 128 2.00 -17.94 2.39
C LEU A 128 2.21 -17.25 1.04
N ASP A 129 3.08 -16.23 1.00
CA ASP A 129 3.54 -15.68 -0.25
C ASP A 129 4.64 -16.59 -0.78
N THR A 130 4.32 -17.42 -1.76
CA THR A 130 5.25 -18.40 -2.30
C THR A 130 6.42 -17.76 -3.06
N ALA A 131 6.22 -16.54 -3.57
CA ALA A 131 7.29 -15.83 -4.29
C ALA A 131 8.44 -15.41 -3.36
N THR A 132 8.14 -15.14 -2.08
CA THR A 132 9.14 -14.70 -1.09
C THR A 132 9.31 -15.70 0.05
N ASP A 133 8.52 -16.77 0.05
CA ASP A 133 8.48 -17.78 1.14
C ASP A 133 8.22 -17.11 2.50
N SER A 134 7.35 -16.12 2.51
CA SER A 134 7.04 -15.34 3.71
C SER A 134 5.57 -15.49 4.08
N LYS A 135 5.31 -15.65 5.39
CA LYS A 135 3.95 -15.76 5.90
C LYS A 135 3.25 -14.42 5.88
N GLU A 136 1.97 -14.44 5.51
CA GLU A 136 1.11 -13.26 5.48
C GLU A 136 -0.11 -13.45 6.36
N TYR A 137 -0.71 -12.32 6.78
CA TYR A 137 -2.08 -12.29 7.26
C TYR A 137 -3.00 -11.78 6.15
N ILE A 138 -4.19 -12.36 6.07
CA ILE A 138 -5.31 -11.77 5.33
C ILE A 138 -6.12 -10.99 6.35
N MET A 139 -6.26 -9.69 6.12
CA MET A 139 -6.99 -8.80 7.03
C MET A 139 -8.19 -8.20 6.33
N VAL A 140 -9.26 -7.99 7.09
CA VAL A 140 -10.52 -7.45 6.55
C VAL A 140 -11.04 -6.32 7.43
N TRP A 141 -11.69 -5.38 6.77
CA TRP A 141 -12.43 -4.29 7.40
C TRP A 141 -13.81 -4.21 6.75
N GLU A 142 -14.83 -4.01 7.57
CA GLU A 142 -16.19 -3.82 7.09
C GLU A 142 -16.77 -2.58 7.75
N LYS A 143 -17.51 -1.79 6.99
CA LYS A 143 -18.17 -0.59 7.49
C LYS A 143 -19.29 -1.00 8.41
N SER A 144 -19.34 -0.36 9.57
CA SER A 144 -20.39 -0.62 10.56
C SER A 144 -21.68 0.14 10.26
#